data_da11540030e9e7c6de913952df91cc8c
#
_entry.id   da11540030e9e7c6de913952df91cc8c
#
_cell.length_a   1.000
_cell.length_b   1.000
_cell.length_c   1.000
_cell.angle_alpha   90.00
_cell.angle_beta   90.00
_cell.angle_gamma   90.00
#
_symmetry.space_group_name_H-M   'P 1'
#
loop_
_entity.id
_entity.type
_entity.pdbx_description
1 polymer ?
#
loop_
_entity_poly.entity_id
_entity_poly.type
_entity_poly.pdbx_seq_one_letter_code
_entity_poly.pdbx_strand_id
1 'polypeptide(L)'
;MKNTNSAAESGAFIRKTRGYSVVQNEALFNDSLSMSAKGLYALIAARIDYTAVPPTKQWLMNHCTEGERSFNRAWDMLKNNGYLVAHVRPAKHGRFCYEYELRDSNNGWNGVYLIYYDAQGNISNTNLTKANHTLQNVPTGMT
;
A
#
# COMPACT_ATOMS: atom_id res chain seq x y z
N MET A 1 32.19 0.64 -27.29
CA MET A 1 31.85 1.23 -27.10
C MET A 1 31.83 2.16 -26.64
N LYS A 2 31.70 2.50 -26.86
CA LYS A 2 31.67 3.38 -26.31
C LYS A 2 30.62 3.82 -25.99
N ASN A 3 30.25 3.60 -25.86
CA ASN A 3 29.56 3.99 -25.36
C ASN A 3 28.64 4.22 -24.88
N THR A 4 28.17 3.61 -25.04
CA THR A 4 27.36 4.17 -24.17
C THR A 4 27.79 5.38 -23.50
N ASN A 5 28.70 5.82 -23.89
CA ASN A 5 29.36 6.88 -23.26
C ASN A 5 28.84 8.24 -23.48
N SER A 6 27.97 8.43 -24.44
CA SER A 6 27.44 9.76 -24.64
C SER A 6 26.67 10.28 -23.45
N ALA A 7 25.95 9.40 -22.79
CA ALA A 7 25.25 9.80 -21.57
C ALA A 7 26.24 10.16 -20.48
N ALA A 8 27.31 9.40 -20.35
CA ALA A 8 28.31 9.71 -19.37
C ALA A 8 29.01 11.02 -19.66
N GLU A 9 29.23 11.29 -20.92
CA GLU A 9 29.85 12.54 -21.32
C GLU A 9 29.02 13.74 -20.99
N SER A 10 27.71 13.60 -21.09
CA SER A 10 26.80 14.70 -20.74
C SER A 10 26.62 14.83 -19.24
N GLY A 11 27.19 13.93 -18.44
CA GLY A 11 27.02 13.94 -17.01
C GLY A 11 25.73 13.31 -16.53
N ALA A 12 24.88 12.85 -17.43
CA ALA A 12 23.64 12.21 -17.04
C ALA A 12 23.88 10.77 -16.66
N PHE A 13 23.12 10.30 -15.65
CA PHE A 13 23.16 8.90 -15.29
C PHE A 13 22.06 8.16 -16.02
N ILE A 14 22.44 7.04 -16.61
CA ILE A 14 21.47 6.10 -17.11
C ILE A 14 21.20 5.14 -15.98
N ARG A 15 19.96 5.15 -15.51
CA ARG A 15 19.58 4.22 -14.45
C ARG A 15 19.38 2.86 -15.08
N LYS A 16 20.22 1.93 -14.73
CA LYS A 16 19.98 0.56 -15.11
C LYS A 16 18.72 0.10 -14.44
N THR A 17 17.91 -0.62 -15.18
CA THR A 17 16.73 -1.24 -14.60
C THR A 17 17.18 -2.17 -13.50
N ARG A 18 16.66 -1.95 -12.30
CA ARG A 18 16.98 -2.83 -11.21
C ARG A 18 16.30 -4.17 -11.43
N GLY A 19 17.05 -5.23 -11.21
CA GLY A 19 16.46 -6.56 -11.21
C GLY A 19 15.90 -6.98 -9.88
N TYR A 20 15.76 -6.05 -8.94
CA TYR A 20 15.29 -6.37 -7.60
C TYR A 20 14.59 -5.17 -6.98
N SER A 21 13.82 -5.43 -5.93
CA SER A 21 13.18 -4.40 -5.12
C SER A 21 13.48 -4.65 -3.66
N VAL A 22 13.41 -3.59 -2.86
CA VAL A 22 13.60 -3.69 -1.42
C VAL A 22 12.23 -3.76 -0.76
N VAL A 23 12.03 -4.78 0.07
CA VAL A 23 10.76 -5.01 0.76
C VAL A 23 11.05 -5.17 2.24
N GLN A 24 10.22 -4.54 3.07
CA GLN A 24 10.41 -4.61 4.51
C GLN A 24 10.18 -6.03 5.02
N ASN A 25 11.07 -6.46 5.90
CA ASN A 25 11.02 -7.81 6.44
C ASN A 25 9.83 -8.06 7.36
N GLU A 26 9.35 -7.02 8.03
CA GLU A 26 8.31 -7.21 9.04
C GLU A 26 7.07 -7.89 8.46
N ALA A 27 6.58 -7.41 7.33
CA ALA A 27 5.40 -8.01 6.71
C ALA A 27 5.70 -9.42 6.20
N LEU A 28 6.88 -9.61 5.62
CA LEU A 28 7.23 -10.92 5.05
C LEU A 28 7.38 -11.99 6.12
N PHE A 29 7.78 -11.59 7.33
CA PHE A 29 7.97 -12.54 8.43
C PHE A 29 6.77 -12.59 9.37
N ASN A 30 5.70 -11.90 9.04
CA ASN A 30 4.50 -11.90 9.86
C ASN A 30 3.71 -13.20 9.61
N ASP A 31 3.62 -14.02 10.64
CA ASP A 31 2.98 -15.34 10.53
C ASP A 31 1.47 -15.25 10.31
N SER A 32 0.89 -14.08 10.53
CA SER A 32 -0.54 -13.87 10.28
C SER A 32 -0.86 -13.66 8.81
N LEU A 33 0.15 -13.47 7.96
CA LEU A 33 -0.07 -13.25 6.54
C LEU A 33 0.16 -14.52 5.75
N SER A 34 -0.74 -14.79 4.80
CA SER A 34 -0.56 -15.89 3.86
C SER A 34 0.54 -15.55 2.84
N MET A 35 0.99 -16.56 2.12
CA MET A 35 1.96 -16.33 1.04
C MET A 35 1.40 -15.37 -0.01
N SER A 36 0.11 -15.48 -0.32
CA SER A 36 -0.52 -14.57 -1.29
C SER A 36 -0.51 -13.15 -0.78
N ALA A 37 -0.79 -12.93 0.49
CA ALA A 37 -0.74 -11.59 1.07
C ALA A 37 0.68 -11.04 1.08
N LYS A 38 1.65 -11.87 1.43
CA LYS A 38 3.05 -11.46 1.41
C LYS A 38 3.51 -11.11 0.00
N GLY A 39 3.09 -11.91 -0.98
CA GLY A 39 3.38 -11.63 -2.38
C GLY A 39 2.75 -10.33 -2.85
N LEU A 40 1.51 -10.08 -2.46
CA LEU A 40 0.83 -8.84 -2.81
C LEU A 40 1.53 -7.64 -2.16
N TYR A 41 1.93 -7.76 -0.91
CA TYR A 41 2.69 -6.72 -0.24
C TYR A 41 3.97 -6.39 -1.01
N ALA A 42 4.71 -7.41 -1.41
CA ALA A 42 5.95 -7.23 -2.14
C ALA A 42 5.70 -6.59 -3.51
N LEU A 43 4.63 -6.98 -4.19
CA LEU A 43 4.29 -6.43 -5.49
C LEU A 43 3.94 -4.93 -5.38
N ILE A 44 3.17 -4.57 -4.37
CA ILE A 44 2.80 -3.16 -4.14
C ILE A 44 4.07 -2.35 -3.83
N ALA A 45 4.91 -2.84 -2.92
CA ALA A 45 6.12 -2.15 -2.53
C ALA A 45 7.05 -1.94 -3.73
N ALA A 46 7.22 -2.97 -4.54
CA ALA A 46 8.06 -2.89 -5.72
C ALA A 46 7.54 -1.86 -6.72
N ARG A 47 6.22 -1.82 -6.91
CA ARG A 47 5.63 -0.90 -7.88
C ARG A 47 5.72 0.54 -7.42
N ILE A 48 5.51 0.79 -6.14
CA ILE A 48 5.61 2.14 -5.58
C ILE A 48 7.02 2.68 -5.75
N ASP A 49 8.03 1.85 -5.49
CA ASP A 49 9.42 2.29 -5.61
C ASP A 49 9.86 2.50 -7.04
N TYR A 50 9.26 1.77 -7.97
CA TYR A 50 9.73 1.74 -9.35
C TYR A 50 9.21 2.90 -10.17
N THR A 51 8.07 3.46 -9.83
CA THR A 51 7.41 4.45 -10.67
C THR A 51 6.83 5.57 -9.83
N ALA A 52 6.74 6.76 -10.43
CA ALA A 52 6.08 7.89 -9.79
C ALA A 52 4.56 7.75 -9.81
N VAL A 53 4.03 6.86 -10.64
CA VAL A 53 2.59 6.64 -10.72
C VAL A 53 2.23 5.49 -9.79
N PRO A 54 1.45 5.76 -8.72
CA PRO A 54 1.08 4.70 -7.80
C PRO A 54 0.26 3.62 -8.50
N PRO A 55 0.37 2.37 -8.07
CA PRO A 55 -0.45 1.32 -8.65
C PRO A 55 -1.91 1.49 -8.22
N THR A 56 -2.81 1.08 -9.08
CA THR A 56 -4.21 0.96 -8.72
C THR A 56 -4.51 -0.49 -8.33
N LYS A 57 -5.61 -0.69 -7.63
CA LYS A 57 -6.03 -2.03 -7.30
C LYS A 57 -6.24 -2.84 -8.58
N GLN A 58 -6.82 -2.22 -9.61
CA GLN A 58 -7.04 -2.89 -10.88
C GLN A 58 -5.73 -3.29 -11.55
N TRP A 59 -4.73 -2.40 -11.50
CA TRP A 59 -3.41 -2.73 -12.05
C TRP A 59 -2.83 -3.94 -11.36
N LEU A 60 -2.93 -3.98 -10.02
CA LEU A 60 -2.41 -5.11 -9.25
C LEU A 60 -3.13 -6.40 -9.61
N MET A 61 -4.45 -6.35 -9.72
CA MET A 61 -5.23 -7.52 -10.10
C MET A 61 -4.82 -8.05 -11.48
N ASN A 62 -4.55 -7.14 -12.41
CA ASN A 62 -4.17 -7.52 -13.77
C ASN A 62 -2.78 -8.14 -13.84
N HIS A 63 -1.98 -7.96 -12.81
CA HIS A 63 -0.62 -8.51 -12.76
C HIS A 63 -0.51 -9.71 -11.83
N CYS A 64 -1.63 -10.29 -11.46
CA CYS A 64 -1.70 -11.50 -10.66
C CYS A 64 -2.44 -12.57 -11.45
N THR A 65 -2.05 -13.82 -11.24
CA THR A 65 -2.75 -14.93 -11.87
C THR A 65 -3.97 -15.37 -11.06
N GLU A 66 -4.04 -14.95 -9.81
CA GLU A 66 -5.16 -15.27 -8.94
C GLU A 66 -6.45 -14.64 -9.45
N GLY A 67 -7.56 -15.32 -9.24
CA GLY A 67 -8.85 -14.75 -9.52
C GLY A 67 -9.21 -13.66 -8.51
N GLU A 68 -10.30 -12.97 -8.80
CA GLU A 68 -10.72 -11.83 -8.01
C GLU A 68 -10.91 -12.18 -6.53
N ARG A 69 -11.49 -13.35 -6.27
CA ARG A 69 -11.75 -13.76 -4.88
C ARG A 69 -10.45 -13.95 -4.10
N SER A 70 -9.49 -14.63 -4.70
CA SER A 70 -8.19 -14.85 -4.03
C SER A 70 -7.43 -13.56 -3.85
N PHE A 71 -7.49 -12.68 -4.86
CA PHE A 71 -6.85 -11.38 -4.76
C PHE A 71 -7.46 -10.58 -3.61
N ASN A 72 -8.78 -10.52 -3.55
CA ASN A 72 -9.46 -9.75 -2.50
C ASN A 72 -9.18 -10.31 -1.12
N ARG A 73 -9.03 -11.63 -1.02
CA ARG A 73 -8.68 -12.24 0.26
C ARG A 73 -7.30 -11.78 0.72
N ALA A 74 -6.33 -11.75 -0.19
CA ALA A 74 -4.99 -11.27 0.14
C ALA A 74 -5.01 -9.79 0.50
N TRP A 75 -5.76 -8.99 -0.27
CA TRP A 75 -5.93 -7.56 -0.02
C TRP A 75 -6.51 -7.31 1.38
N ASP A 76 -7.59 -8.02 1.70
CA ASP A 76 -8.24 -7.87 3.00
C ASP A 76 -7.32 -8.32 4.13
N MET A 77 -6.50 -9.32 3.90
CA MET A 77 -5.57 -9.77 4.91
C MET A 77 -4.54 -8.70 5.24
N LEU A 78 -4.03 -7.98 4.23
CA LEU A 78 -3.14 -6.85 4.46
C LEU A 78 -3.84 -5.72 5.21
N LYS A 79 -5.09 -5.42 4.84
CA LYS A 79 -5.87 -4.41 5.54
C LYS A 79 -6.13 -4.81 6.99
N ASN A 80 -6.52 -6.05 7.19
CA ASN A 80 -6.90 -6.53 8.52
C ASN A 80 -5.69 -6.61 9.46
N ASN A 81 -4.49 -6.65 8.93
CA ASN A 81 -3.29 -6.70 9.73
C ASN A 81 -2.57 -5.35 9.81
N GLY A 82 -3.20 -4.28 9.32
CA GLY A 82 -2.69 -2.93 9.50
C GLY A 82 -1.60 -2.50 8.53
N TYR A 83 -1.34 -3.27 7.49
CA TYR A 83 -0.33 -2.91 6.49
C TYR A 83 -0.87 -2.08 5.33
N LEU A 84 -2.18 -2.14 5.10
CA LEU A 84 -2.85 -1.27 4.13
C LEU A 84 -3.80 -0.35 4.89
N VAL A 85 -3.53 0.94 4.82
CA VAL A 85 -4.35 1.95 5.48
C VAL A 85 -5.16 2.66 4.42
N ALA A 86 -6.45 2.79 4.65
CA ALA A 86 -7.33 3.49 3.73
C ALA A 86 -7.49 4.93 4.19
N HIS A 87 -7.21 5.85 3.28
CA HIS A 87 -7.47 7.28 3.47
C HIS A 87 -8.75 7.60 2.72
N VAL A 88 -9.76 8.03 3.43
CA VAL A 88 -11.11 8.24 2.89
C VAL A 88 -11.34 9.73 2.76
N ARG A 89 -11.45 10.22 1.53
CA ARG A 89 -11.63 11.63 1.24
C ARG A 89 -12.99 11.87 0.62
N PRO A 90 -13.62 13.02 0.90
CA PRO A 90 -14.88 13.35 0.24
C PRO A 90 -14.65 13.58 -1.24
N ALA A 91 -15.60 13.14 -2.03
CA ALA A 91 -15.61 13.32 -3.47
C ALA A 91 -16.94 13.93 -3.87
N LYS A 92 -17.14 14.12 -5.18
CA LYS A 92 -18.35 14.77 -5.69
C LYS A 92 -19.58 13.91 -5.41
N HIS A 93 -20.71 14.60 -5.29
CA HIS A 93 -22.03 13.96 -5.16
C HIS A 93 -22.17 13.08 -3.92
N GLY A 94 -21.55 13.48 -2.81
CA GLY A 94 -21.67 12.74 -1.56
C GLY A 94 -20.92 11.43 -1.55
N ARG A 95 -20.07 11.19 -2.52
CA ARG A 95 -19.28 9.98 -2.60
C ARG A 95 -17.98 10.14 -1.86
N PHE A 96 -17.25 9.06 -1.75
CA PHE A 96 -15.93 9.04 -1.13
C PHE A 96 -14.91 8.50 -2.10
N CYS A 97 -13.69 9.00 -1.99
CA CYS A 97 -12.55 8.51 -2.74
C CYS A 97 -11.60 7.85 -1.76
N TYR A 98 -11.08 6.70 -2.14
CA TYR A 98 -10.19 5.92 -1.28
C TYR A 98 -8.79 5.95 -1.87
N GLU A 99 -7.82 6.31 -1.01
CA GLU A 99 -6.40 6.15 -1.31
C GLU A 99 -5.84 5.16 -0.32
N TYR A 100 -4.90 4.35 -0.76
CA TYR A 100 -4.32 3.34 0.10
C TYR A 100 -2.86 3.61 0.34
N GLU A 101 -2.46 3.43 1.57
CA GLU A 101 -1.08 3.59 2.00
C GLU A 101 -0.55 2.23 2.43
N LEU A 102 0.62 1.85 1.88
CA LEU A 102 1.30 0.65 2.32
C LEU A 102 2.25 1.03 3.44
N ARG A 103 2.13 0.38 4.58
CA ARG A 103 2.97 0.69 5.73
C ARG A 103 4.10 -0.30 5.86
N ASP A 104 5.26 0.22 6.27
CA ASP A 104 6.43 -0.61 6.54
C ASP A 104 6.24 -1.46 7.79
N SER A 105 5.46 -0.95 8.72
CA SER A 105 5.19 -1.63 9.98
C SER A 105 3.74 -1.39 10.37
N ASN A 106 3.11 -2.37 10.98
CA ASN A 106 1.78 -2.20 11.55
C ASN A 106 1.85 -1.77 13.02
N ASN A 107 3.06 -1.55 13.55
CA ASN A 107 3.27 -1.13 14.93
C ASN A 107 2.59 -2.04 15.96
N GLY A 108 2.49 -3.32 15.62
CA GLY A 108 1.83 -4.29 16.46
C GLY A 108 0.31 -4.25 16.41
N TRP A 109 -0.25 -3.39 15.58
CA TRP A 109 -1.70 -3.30 15.45
C TRP A 109 -2.20 -4.32 14.43
N ASN A 110 -3.04 -5.21 14.90
CA ASN A 110 -3.65 -6.24 14.06
C ASN A 110 -5.11 -5.89 13.85
N GLY A 111 -5.39 -5.06 12.86
CA GLY A 111 -6.75 -4.62 12.58
C GLY A 111 -6.79 -3.62 11.44
N VAL A 112 -7.99 -3.22 11.08
CA VAL A 112 -8.25 -2.29 9.98
C VAL A 112 -8.02 -0.86 10.47
N TYR A 113 -7.39 -0.07 9.62
CA TYR A 113 -7.08 1.31 9.92
C TYR A 113 -7.71 2.19 8.84
N LEU A 114 -8.61 3.07 9.24
CA LEU A 114 -9.28 3.99 8.34
C LEU A 114 -9.06 5.42 8.82
N ILE A 115 -8.63 6.29 7.90
CA ILE A 115 -8.40 7.70 8.20
C ILE A 115 -9.34 8.51 7.32
N TYR A 116 -10.21 9.29 7.95
CA TYR A 116 -11.19 10.11 7.26
C TYR A 116 -10.75 11.56 7.21
N TYR A 117 -11.04 12.22 6.10
CA TYR A 117 -10.69 13.62 5.88
C TYR A 117 -11.95 14.44 5.66
N ASP A 118 -11.88 15.72 6.01
CA ASP A 118 -12.97 16.65 5.72
C ASP A 118 -12.76 17.30 4.34
N ALA A 119 -13.67 18.20 3.98
CA ALA A 119 -13.63 18.84 2.65
C ALA A 119 -12.40 19.74 2.48
N GLN A 120 -11.78 20.17 3.58
CA GLN A 120 -10.60 21.01 3.55
C GLN A 120 -9.30 20.22 3.53
N GLY A 121 -9.39 18.90 3.58
CA GLY A 121 -8.22 18.05 3.56
C GLY A 121 -7.62 17.75 4.93
N ASN A 122 -8.29 18.13 6.01
CA ASN A 122 -7.83 17.86 7.36
C ASN A 122 -8.38 16.53 7.84
N ILE A 123 -7.61 15.85 8.70
CA ILE A 123 -8.09 14.60 9.27
C ILE A 123 -9.25 14.89 10.20
N SER A 124 -10.41 14.32 9.91
CA SER A 124 -11.61 14.51 10.70
C SER A 124 -11.81 13.38 11.70
N ASN A 125 -11.33 12.18 11.38
CA ASN A 125 -11.52 11.03 12.26
C ASN A 125 -10.54 9.93 11.89
N THR A 126 -10.20 9.10 12.87
CA THR A 126 -9.37 7.92 12.66
C THR A 126 -10.06 6.76 13.36
N ASN A 127 -10.40 5.75 12.57
CA ASN A 127 -11.08 4.57 13.09
C ASN A 127 -10.15 3.37 13.02
N LEU A 128 -10.10 2.63 14.11
CA LEU A 128 -9.35 1.39 14.21
C LEU A 128 -10.32 0.28 14.53
N THR A 129 -10.20 -0.83 13.80
CA THR A 129 -11.04 -1.99 14.02
C THR A 129 -10.15 -3.21 14.09
N LYS A 130 -10.15 -3.89 15.22
CA LYS A 130 -9.47 -5.17 15.32
C LYS A 130 -10.28 -6.22 14.58
N ALA A 131 -9.57 -7.22 14.05
CA ALA A 131 -10.26 -8.34 13.42
C ALA A 131 -11.25 -8.92 14.41
N ASN A 132 -12.50 -9.10 13.98
CA ASN A 132 -13.57 -9.68 14.78
C ASN A 132 -13.95 -8.85 16.01
N HIS A 133 -13.66 -7.57 16.02
CA HIS A 133 -13.99 -6.68 17.12
C HIS A 133 -14.68 -5.43 16.62
N THR A 134 -15.31 -4.73 17.56
CA THR A 134 -16.05 -3.51 17.25
C THR A 134 -15.09 -2.40 16.83
N LEU A 135 -15.57 -1.59 15.91
CA LEU A 135 -14.84 -0.41 15.46
C LEU A 135 -14.60 0.54 16.63
N GLN A 136 -13.41 1.06 16.71
CA GLN A 136 -13.04 2.04 17.73
C GLN A 136 -12.64 3.33 17.06
N ASN A 137 -13.09 4.43 17.64
CA ASN A 137 -12.67 5.76 17.21
C ASN A 137 -11.52 6.21 18.10
N VAL A 138 -10.49 6.77 17.48
CA VAL A 138 -9.36 7.29 18.23
C VAL A 138 -9.17 8.76 17.87
N PRO A 139 -8.65 9.55 18.79
CA PRO A 139 -8.42 10.97 18.52
C PRO A 139 -7.47 11.15 17.34
N THR A 140 -7.69 12.24 16.61
CA THR A 140 -6.80 12.64 15.53
C THR A 140 -5.39 12.81 16.08
N GLY A 141 -4.44 12.24 15.35
CA GLY A 141 -3.04 12.32 15.77
C GLY A 141 -2.54 11.09 16.50
N MET A 142 -3.44 10.21 16.89
CA MET A 142 -3.04 8.92 17.46
C MET A 142 -2.94 7.88 16.38
N THR A 143 -1.85 7.17 16.34
CA THR A 143 -1.66 6.14 15.31
C THR A 143 -1.10 4.85 15.87
#